data_ca279cb8ffa2c1abae9844c6070eb35e
#
_entry.id   ca279cb8ffa2c1abae9844c6070eb35e
#
_cell.length_a   1.000
_cell.length_b   1.000
_cell.length_c   1.000
_cell.angle_alpha   90.00
_cell.angle_beta   90.00
_cell.angle_gamma   90.00
#
_symmetry.space_group_name_H-M   'P 1'
#
loop_
_entity.id
_entity.type
_entity.pdbx_description
1 polymer ?
#
loop_
_entity_poly.entity_id
_entity_poly.type
_entity_poly.pdbx_seq_one_letter_code
_entity_poly.pdbx_strand_id
1 'polypeptide(L)'
;STNYGTNTGLAVTKTTRVGLLTFDLSSIPATATCNSATLTLSIAVQQASACTLYVYQLASANADWVEAEADWDGKDNTNTWAGSEGCQTSGTDYNATALGSYSVPSNDPAGTQYDISLTAASVEALFGSTIPLLLMHNTDVLKVYASSDHATTGYRPVLVVEYTEAGTDTS
;
A
#
# COMPACT_ATOMS: atom_id res chain seq x y z
N SER A 1 5.01 21.06 -2.77
CA SER A 1 4.88 20.13 -3.89
C SER A 1 3.42 19.96 -4.33
N THR A 2 3.11 18.99 -5.20
CA THR A 2 1.74 18.81 -5.72
C THR A 2 1.15 17.54 -5.13
N ASN A 3 -0.05 17.65 -4.53
CA ASN A 3 -0.85 16.51 -4.11
C ASN A 3 -1.48 15.81 -5.32
N TYR A 4 -1.51 14.49 -5.30
CA TYR A 4 -2.07 13.63 -6.34
C TYR A 4 -3.17 12.70 -5.82
N GLY A 5 -3.75 12.96 -4.65
CA GLY A 5 -4.73 12.10 -3.97
C GLY A 5 -5.96 11.78 -4.82
N THR A 6 -6.40 12.70 -5.70
CA THR A 6 -7.56 12.49 -6.59
C THR A 6 -7.21 11.88 -7.95
N ASN A 7 -5.95 11.49 -8.16
CA ASN A 7 -5.55 10.88 -9.44
C ASN A 7 -6.09 9.45 -9.56
N THR A 8 -6.53 9.08 -10.76
CA THR A 8 -7.03 7.74 -11.06
C THR A 8 -5.94 6.67 -11.14
N GLY A 9 -4.67 7.05 -11.02
CA GLY A 9 -3.53 6.15 -11.06
C GLY A 9 -2.44 6.51 -10.06
N LEU A 10 -1.89 5.48 -9.42
CA LEU A 10 -0.72 5.54 -8.55
C LEU A 10 0.54 5.30 -9.39
N ALA A 11 1.27 6.36 -9.67
CA ALA A 11 2.56 6.29 -10.34
C ALA A 11 3.64 5.92 -9.34
N VAL A 12 4.34 4.80 -9.55
CA VAL A 12 5.34 4.27 -8.62
C VAL A 12 6.68 4.10 -9.32
N THR A 13 7.75 4.54 -8.66
CA THR A 13 9.16 4.30 -9.00
C THR A 13 9.92 3.92 -7.73
N LYS A 14 11.25 3.94 -7.77
CA LYS A 14 12.07 3.77 -6.56
C LYS A 14 12.30 5.08 -5.81
N THR A 15 12.67 6.17 -6.52
CA THR A 15 13.26 7.36 -5.88
C THR A 15 12.45 8.64 -6.04
N THR A 16 11.47 8.69 -6.96
CA THR A 16 10.77 9.93 -7.30
C THR A 16 9.26 9.88 -7.10
N ARG A 17 8.69 8.69 -6.91
CA ARG A 17 7.25 8.49 -6.75
C ARG A 17 6.97 7.26 -5.92
N VAL A 18 6.20 7.41 -4.87
CA VAL A 18 5.69 6.31 -4.05
C VAL A 18 4.17 6.29 -4.13
N GLY A 19 3.58 5.10 -4.03
CA GLY A 19 2.14 4.95 -3.89
C GLY A 19 1.78 4.80 -2.43
N LEU A 20 0.72 5.47 -2.00
CA LEU A 20 0.18 5.34 -0.64
C LEU A 20 -1.22 4.75 -0.71
N LEU A 21 -1.52 3.83 0.17
CA LEU A 21 -2.83 3.20 0.33
C LEU A 21 -3.13 3.05 1.82
N THR A 22 -4.41 3.15 2.19
CA THR A 22 -4.86 2.78 3.53
C THR A 22 -6.11 1.92 3.42
N PHE A 23 -6.15 0.82 4.17
CA PHE A 23 -7.33 -0.03 4.28
C PHE A 23 -7.83 -0.05 5.72
N ASP A 24 -9.15 -0.09 5.87
CA ASP A 24 -9.82 -0.17 7.16
C ASP A 24 -9.99 -1.64 7.56
N LEU A 25 -9.36 -2.02 8.68
CA LEU A 25 -9.48 -3.34 9.32
C LEU A 25 -10.21 -3.24 10.67
N SER A 26 -10.87 -2.12 10.96
CA SER A 26 -11.53 -1.86 12.24
C SER A 26 -12.68 -2.84 12.55
N SER A 27 -13.27 -3.45 11.52
CA SER A 27 -14.32 -4.45 11.65
C SER A 27 -13.79 -5.85 12.04
N ILE A 28 -12.48 -6.10 11.92
CA ILE A 28 -11.87 -7.37 12.29
C ILE A 28 -11.49 -7.31 13.78
N PRO A 29 -11.96 -8.28 14.63
CA PRO A 29 -11.61 -8.28 16.04
C PRO A 29 -10.10 -8.33 16.24
N ALA A 30 -9.57 -7.51 17.16
CA ALA A 30 -8.13 -7.48 17.47
C ALA A 30 -7.60 -8.81 18.07
N THR A 31 -8.50 -9.70 18.48
CA THR A 31 -8.17 -11.04 19.00
C THR A 31 -8.25 -12.13 17.94
N ALA A 32 -8.66 -11.81 16.71
CA ALA A 32 -8.72 -12.77 15.62
C ALA A 32 -7.31 -13.11 15.13
N THR A 33 -7.15 -14.28 14.53
CA THR A 33 -5.91 -14.74 13.91
C THR A 33 -5.98 -14.58 12.40
N CYS A 34 -5.00 -13.91 11.80
CA CYS A 34 -4.89 -13.76 10.36
C CYS A 34 -4.39 -15.07 9.71
N ASN A 35 -5.20 -15.66 8.86
CA ASN A 35 -4.82 -16.87 8.12
C ASN A 35 -4.08 -16.50 6.82
N SER A 36 -4.57 -15.50 6.10
CA SER A 36 -3.95 -14.95 4.88
C SER A 36 -4.33 -13.49 4.66
N ALA A 37 -3.47 -12.74 3.98
CA ALA A 37 -3.76 -11.41 3.51
C ALA A 37 -3.20 -11.23 2.10
N THR A 38 -4.03 -10.76 1.18
CA THR A 38 -3.66 -10.57 -0.23
C THR A 38 -4.07 -9.19 -0.71
N LEU A 39 -3.09 -8.40 -1.16
CA LEU A 39 -3.32 -7.12 -1.83
C LEU A 39 -3.37 -7.35 -3.34
N THR A 40 -4.51 -7.05 -3.95
CA THR A 40 -4.66 -7.05 -5.42
C THR A 40 -4.49 -5.64 -5.95
N LEU A 41 -3.58 -5.47 -6.90
CA LEU A 41 -3.35 -4.22 -7.65
C LEU A 41 -3.53 -4.48 -9.13
N SER A 42 -4.09 -3.50 -9.85
CA SER A 42 -4.26 -3.57 -11.31
C SER A 42 -3.38 -2.54 -12.00
N ILE A 43 -2.77 -2.90 -13.14
CA ILE A 43 -2.11 -1.94 -14.04
C ILE A 43 -3.16 -0.98 -14.61
N ALA A 44 -2.96 0.32 -14.43
CA ALA A 44 -3.79 1.36 -15.05
C ALA A 44 -3.30 1.72 -16.45
N VAL A 45 -1.96 1.74 -16.64
CA VAL A 45 -1.31 2.12 -17.91
C VAL A 45 -0.19 1.15 -18.20
N GLN A 46 -0.19 0.54 -19.40
CA GLN A 46 0.88 -0.34 -19.87
C GLN A 46 2.24 0.37 -19.86
N GLN A 47 3.25 -0.31 -19.32
CA GLN A 47 4.63 0.18 -19.24
C GLN A 47 5.62 -0.88 -19.73
N ALA A 48 6.64 -0.44 -20.48
CA ALA A 48 7.51 -1.32 -21.26
C ALA A 48 8.50 -2.17 -20.43
N SER A 49 8.87 -1.74 -19.23
CA SER A 49 9.96 -2.36 -18.46
C SER A 49 9.45 -3.15 -17.26
N ALA A 50 10.11 -4.27 -16.94
CA ALA A 50 9.84 -5.05 -15.74
C ALA A 50 10.49 -4.42 -14.49
N CYS A 51 9.91 -4.68 -13.32
CA CYS A 51 10.46 -4.27 -12.02
C CYS A 51 9.96 -5.21 -10.92
N THR A 52 10.49 -5.06 -9.71
CA THR A 52 9.89 -5.66 -8.50
C THR A 52 9.18 -4.58 -7.71
N LEU A 53 7.90 -4.80 -7.42
CA LEU A 53 7.11 -4.01 -6.50
C LEU A 53 7.30 -4.54 -5.08
N TYR A 54 7.56 -3.66 -4.14
CA TYR A 54 7.53 -3.93 -2.70
C TYR A 54 6.35 -3.21 -2.06
N VAL A 55 5.72 -3.88 -1.11
CA VAL A 55 4.67 -3.33 -0.26
C VAL A 55 5.23 -3.24 1.16
N TYR A 56 5.32 -2.04 1.69
CA TYR A 56 5.76 -1.78 3.07
C TYR A 56 4.58 -1.26 3.90
N GLN A 57 4.64 -1.48 5.20
CA GLN A 57 3.80 -0.77 6.16
C GLN A 57 4.45 0.58 6.46
N LEU A 58 3.69 1.67 6.42
CA LEU A 58 4.16 2.95 6.94
C LEU A 58 4.48 2.84 8.43
N ALA A 59 5.53 3.53 8.87
CA ALA A 59 5.83 3.66 10.28
C ALA A 59 4.70 4.44 11.00
N SER A 60 4.51 4.20 12.30
CA SER A 60 3.45 4.83 13.07
C SER A 60 3.47 6.37 13.03
N ALA A 61 4.66 6.96 12.88
CA ALA A 61 4.83 8.41 12.76
C ALA A 61 4.25 9.01 11.47
N ASN A 62 4.00 8.17 10.44
CA ASN A 62 3.45 8.55 9.16
C ASN A 62 2.09 7.88 8.86
N ALA A 63 1.55 7.10 9.80
CA ALA A 63 0.33 6.32 9.59
C ALA A 63 -0.93 7.19 9.47
N ASP A 64 -0.87 8.42 9.93
CA ASP A 64 -1.93 9.43 9.93
C ASP A 64 -1.88 10.37 8.71
N TRP A 65 -1.19 9.98 7.63
CA TRP A 65 -1.14 10.76 6.40
C TRP A 65 -2.54 11.05 5.83
N VAL A 66 -2.69 12.21 5.18
CA VAL A 66 -3.98 12.69 4.66
C VAL A 66 -3.95 12.69 3.14
N GLU A 67 -4.78 11.88 2.50
CA GLU A 67 -4.80 11.68 1.04
C GLU A 67 -4.95 12.99 0.26
N ALA A 68 -5.85 13.88 0.71
CA ALA A 68 -6.10 15.16 0.05
C ALA A 68 -4.98 16.20 0.23
N GLU A 69 -3.98 15.93 1.08
CA GLU A 69 -2.96 16.89 1.50
C GLU A 69 -1.53 16.37 1.32
N ALA A 70 -1.33 15.06 1.47
CA ALA A 70 -0.01 14.45 1.37
C ALA A 70 0.62 14.69 -0.01
N ASP A 71 1.89 15.05 0.02
CA ASP A 71 2.68 15.30 -1.18
C ASP A 71 4.14 14.83 -0.98
N TRP A 72 5.06 15.27 -1.82
CA TRP A 72 6.46 14.88 -1.69
C TRP A 72 7.10 15.44 -0.41
N ASP A 73 6.73 16.63 0.01
CA ASP A 73 7.35 17.34 1.14
C ASP A 73 6.78 16.91 2.50
N GLY A 74 5.51 16.45 2.54
CA GLY A 74 4.85 16.13 3.81
C GLY A 74 3.68 15.16 3.73
N LYS A 75 3.31 14.62 4.89
CA LYS A 75 2.19 13.70 5.07
C LYS A 75 0.83 14.40 5.13
N ASP A 76 0.85 15.71 5.39
CA ASP A 76 -0.29 16.62 5.39
C ASP A 76 0.21 18.06 5.19
N ASN A 77 -0.70 19.05 5.16
CA ASN A 77 -0.38 20.47 4.95
C ASN A 77 0.47 21.11 6.06
N THR A 78 0.69 20.45 7.18
CA THR A 78 1.36 21.01 8.37
C THR A 78 2.57 20.21 8.81
N ASN A 79 2.60 18.91 8.50
CA ASN A 79 3.62 17.97 9.00
C ASN A 79 4.40 17.35 7.85
N THR A 80 5.73 17.39 7.96
CA THR A 80 6.63 16.68 7.05
C THR A 80 6.60 15.17 7.32
N TRP A 81 7.12 14.39 6.37
CA TRP A 81 7.44 12.99 6.61
C TRP A 81 8.44 12.87 7.77
N ALA A 82 8.34 11.81 8.56
CA ALA A 82 9.16 11.64 9.78
C ALA A 82 10.66 11.50 9.49
N GLY A 83 11.03 10.95 8.35
CA GLY A 83 12.43 10.71 7.95
C GLY A 83 12.89 11.66 6.86
N SER A 84 12.36 11.54 5.66
CA SER A 84 12.78 12.35 4.51
C SER A 84 11.63 12.62 3.56
N GLU A 85 11.79 13.66 2.73
CA GLU A 85 10.89 13.95 1.62
C GLU A 85 10.63 12.71 0.77
N GLY A 86 9.39 12.56 0.30
CA GLY A 86 8.95 11.41 -0.47
C GLY A 86 8.79 10.12 0.34
N CYS A 87 8.81 10.19 1.67
CA CYS A 87 8.66 9.01 2.53
C CYS A 87 9.72 7.92 2.24
N GLN A 88 11.01 8.31 2.12
CA GLN A 88 12.08 7.48 1.56
C GLN A 88 13.02 6.83 2.60
N THR A 89 12.92 7.18 3.89
CA THR A 89 13.84 6.67 4.91
C THR A 89 13.35 5.36 5.52
N SER A 90 13.98 4.26 5.13
CA SER A 90 13.72 2.92 5.68
C SER A 90 13.91 2.88 7.19
N GLY A 91 12.99 2.27 7.90
CA GLY A 91 12.99 2.17 9.37
C GLY A 91 12.49 3.41 10.09
N THR A 92 12.30 4.54 9.39
CA THR A 92 11.77 5.79 9.96
C THR A 92 10.45 6.17 9.31
N ASP A 93 10.40 6.19 7.96
CA ASP A 93 9.19 6.51 7.22
C ASP A 93 8.29 5.28 7.05
N TYR A 94 8.89 4.13 6.88
CA TYR A 94 8.22 2.83 6.73
C TYR A 94 9.04 1.72 7.39
N ASN A 95 8.41 0.61 7.70
CA ASN A 95 9.08 -0.55 8.28
C ASN A 95 10.12 -1.10 7.31
N ALA A 96 11.34 -1.38 7.80
CA ALA A 96 12.47 -1.81 6.94
C ALA A 96 12.23 -3.13 6.22
N THR A 97 11.36 -3.98 6.76
CA THR A 97 10.96 -5.26 6.15
C THR A 97 9.68 -5.09 5.36
N ALA A 98 9.70 -5.44 4.07
CA ALA A 98 8.51 -5.43 3.23
C ALA A 98 7.49 -6.47 3.73
N LEU A 99 6.21 -6.11 3.69
CA LEU A 99 5.10 -7.05 3.96
C LEU A 99 4.95 -8.07 2.84
N GLY A 100 5.25 -7.68 1.62
CA GLY A 100 5.18 -8.52 0.43
C GLY A 100 5.88 -7.90 -0.76
N SER A 101 6.05 -8.69 -1.82
CA SER A 101 6.63 -8.22 -3.07
C SER A 101 6.06 -8.99 -4.26
N TYR A 102 6.15 -8.40 -5.46
CA TYR A 102 5.72 -9.01 -6.70
C TYR A 102 6.65 -8.65 -7.85
N SER A 103 7.02 -9.64 -8.68
CA SER A 103 7.77 -9.40 -9.92
C SER A 103 6.82 -8.96 -11.01
N VAL A 104 6.77 -7.65 -11.26
CA VAL A 104 5.89 -7.04 -12.26
C VAL A 104 6.53 -7.16 -13.64
N PRO A 105 5.91 -7.89 -14.59
CA PRO A 105 6.46 -8.06 -15.95
C PRO A 105 6.50 -6.77 -16.77
N SER A 106 7.15 -6.83 -17.92
CA SER A 106 7.09 -5.80 -18.94
C SER A 106 5.83 -5.96 -19.80
N ASN A 107 5.32 -4.83 -20.32
CA ASN A 107 4.26 -4.78 -21.32
C ASN A 107 2.90 -5.37 -20.93
N ASP A 108 2.62 -5.53 -19.65
CA ASP A 108 1.30 -5.96 -19.22
C ASP A 108 0.24 -4.91 -19.58
N PRO A 109 -0.87 -5.34 -20.20
CA PRO A 109 -1.93 -4.42 -20.58
C PRO A 109 -2.64 -3.83 -19.36
N ALA A 110 -3.29 -2.68 -19.56
CA ALA A 110 -4.17 -2.12 -18.54
C ALA A 110 -5.21 -3.15 -18.10
N GLY A 111 -5.48 -3.23 -16.80
CA GLY A 111 -6.38 -4.19 -16.19
C GLY A 111 -5.72 -5.51 -15.77
N THR A 112 -4.43 -5.75 -16.11
CA THR A 112 -3.70 -6.89 -15.55
C THR A 112 -3.63 -6.75 -14.04
N GLN A 113 -4.03 -7.80 -13.31
CA GLN A 113 -4.06 -7.83 -11.85
C GLN A 113 -2.88 -8.63 -11.29
N TYR A 114 -2.38 -8.16 -10.15
CA TYR A 114 -1.32 -8.81 -9.39
C TYR A 114 -1.79 -9.05 -7.96
N ASP A 115 -1.79 -10.31 -7.55
CA ASP A 115 -2.10 -10.72 -6.18
C ASP A 115 -0.79 -10.82 -5.38
N ILE A 116 -0.64 -9.96 -4.41
CA ILE A 116 0.56 -9.83 -3.58
C ILE A 116 0.23 -10.37 -2.20
N SER A 117 0.82 -11.54 -1.85
CA SER A 117 0.68 -12.08 -0.51
C SER A 117 1.43 -11.20 0.49
N LEU A 118 0.73 -10.78 1.55
CA LEU A 118 1.30 -10.00 2.64
C LEU A 118 1.58 -10.91 3.85
N THR A 119 2.56 -10.52 4.67
CA THR A 119 2.90 -11.23 5.91
C THR A 119 1.72 -11.19 6.89
N ALA A 120 1.06 -12.32 7.11
CA ALA A 120 -0.16 -12.43 7.90
C ALA A 120 0.00 -11.86 9.32
N ALA A 121 1.08 -12.19 10.04
CA ALA A 121 1.33 -11.70 11.39
C ALA A 121 1.45 -10.16 11.46
N SER A 122 1.96 -9.51 10.41
CA SER A 122 2.06 -8.05 10.36
C SER A 122 0.70 -7.39 10.09
N VAL A 123 -0.16 -8.04 9.31
CA VAL A 123 -1.54 -7.59 9.07
C VAL A 123 -2.38 -7.79 10.32
N GLU A 124 -2.25 -8.95 11.00
CA GLU A 124 -2.92 -9.28 12.27
C GLU A 124 -2.66 -8.23 13.35
N ALA A 125 -1.43 -7.74 13.46
CA ALA A 125 -1.06 -6.72 14.45
C ALA A 125 -1.83 -5.38 14.28
N LEU A 126 -2.55 -5.20 13.16
CA LEU A 126 -3.34 -4.01 12.83
C LEU A 126 -4.84 -4.26 12.82
N PHE A 127 -5.30 -5.44 13.25
CA PHE A 127 -6.72 -5.73 13.39
C PHE A 127 -7.37 -4.78 14.41
N GLY A 128 -8.59 -4.35 14.14
CA GLY A 128 -9.28 -3.31 14.91
C GLY A 128 -8.84 -1.87 14.58
N SER A 129 -8.01 -1.67 13.55
CA SER A 129 -7.45 -0.37 13.16
C SER A 129 -7.39 -0.24 11.62
N THR A 130 -6.49 0.58 11.11
CA THR A 130 -6.20 0.72 9.67
C THR A 130 -4.82 0.17 9.35
N ILE A 131 -4.61 -0.26 8.10
CA ILE A 131 -3.29 -0.63 7.58
C ILE A 131 -2.83 0.39 6.54
N PRO A 132 -1.89 1.30 6.89
CA PRO A 132 -1.29 2.23 5.95
C PRO A 132 -0.13 1.56 5.21
N LEU A 133 -0.16 1.59 3.88
CA LEU A 133 0.80 0.92 3.00
C LEU A 133 1.56 1.91 2.13
N LEU A 134 2.82 1.61 1.90
CA LEU A 134 3.70 2.27 0.94
C LEU A 134 4.05 1.28 -0.19
N LEU A 135 3.87 1.72 -1.42
CA LEU A 135 4.27 1.01 -2.64
C LEU A 135 5.55 1.62 -3.20
N MET A 136 6.56 0.81 -3.44
CA MET A 136 7.86 1.25 -3.97
C MET A 136 8.43 0.17 -4.90
N HIS A 137 9.18 0.59 -5.93
CA HIS A 137 9.90 -0.35 -6.80
C HIS A 137 11.35 -0.54 -6.36
N ASN A 138 11.97 -1.63 -6.82
CA ASN A 138 13.41 -1.87 -6.66
C ASN A 138 14.28 -0.98 -7.57
N THR A 139 13.70 -0.39 -8.62
CA THR A 139 14.35 0.45 -9.63
C THR A 139 13.49 1.67 -9.98
N ASP A 140 14.04 2.63 -10.70
CA ASP A 140 13.27 3.82 -11.17
C ASP A 140 12.40 3.55 -12.41
N VAL A 141 12.11 2.29 -12.70
CA VAL A 141 11.09 1.93 -13.68
C VAL A 141 9.74 2.44 -13.20
N LEU A 142 9.08 3.22 -14.04
CA LEU A 142 7.73 3.70 -13.78
C LEU A 142 6.71 2.59 -14.05
N LYS A 143 5.81 2.36 -13.11
CA LYS A 143 4.51 1.70 -13.33
C LYS A 143 3.40 2.62 -12.82
N VAL A 144 2.23 2.49 -13.43
CA VAL A 144 1.02 3.19 -12.98
C VAL A 144 -0.02 2.13 -12.66
N TYR A 145 -0.32 2.00 -11.37
CA TYR A 145 -1.40 1.14 -10.86
C TYR A 145 -2.68 1.95 -10.75
N ALA A 146 -3.83 1.31 -10.80
CA ALA A 146 -5.09 1.96 -10.52
C ALA A 146 -5.15 2.42 -9.05
N SER A 147 -5.70 3.60 -8.82
CA SER A 147 -5.96 4.13 -7.47
C SER A 147 -7.38 3.78 -6.98
N SER A 148 -7.73 4.20 -5.77
CA SER A 148 -9.09 4.19 -5.23
C SER A 148 -10.08 4.98 -6.10
N ASP A 149 -9.62 6.01 -6.84
CA ASP A 149 -10.43 6.87 -7.71
C ASP A 149 -10.52 6.40 -9.16
N HIS A 150 -9.93 5.24 -9.48
CA HIS A 150 -9.98 4.73 -10.85
C HIS A 150 -11.43 4.51 -11.31
N ALA A 151 -11.76 4.99 -12.54
CA ALA A 151 -13.11 4.95 -13.09
C ALA A 151 -13.67 3.52 -13.20
N THR A 152 -12.82 2.55 -13.58
CA THR A 152 -13.18 1.13 -13.59
C THR A 152 -13.01 0.57 -12.18
N THR A 153 -14.13 0.36 -11.47
CA THR A 153 -14.11 -0.07 -10.06
C THR A 153 -13.41 -1.40 -9.84
N GLY A 154 -13.49 -2.34 -10.79
CA GLY A 154 -12.80 -3.63 -10.72
C GLY A 154 -11.27 -3.55 -10.84
N TYR A 155 -10.70 -2.37 -11.12
CA TYR A 155 -9.25 -2.16 -11.14
C TYR A 155 -8.71 -1.56 -9.83
N ARG A 156 -9.60 -1.05 -8.98
CA ARG A 156 -9.22 -0.41 -7.72
C ARG A 156 -8.48 -1.38 -6.82
N PRO A 157 -7.54 -0.91 -5.99
CA PRO A 157 -6.84 -1.75 -5.01
C PRO A 157 -7.83 -2.46 -4.07
N VAL A 158 -7.60 -3.75 -3.83
CA VAL A 158 -8.40 -4.56 -2.91
C VAL A 158 -7.47 -5.29 -1.95
N LEU A 159 -7.77 -5.24 -0.67
CA LEU A 159 -7.14 -6.07 0.35
C LEU A 159 -8.13 -7.12 0.82
N VAL A 160 -7.82 -8.39 0.59
CA VAL A 160 -8.58 -9.54 1.11
C VAL A 160 -7.84 -10.10 2.31
N VAL A 161 -8.53 -10.21 3.44
CA VAL A 161 -7.99 -10.78 4.67
C VAL A 161 -8.88 -11.95 5.08
N GLU A 162 -8.29 -13.13 5.19
CA GLU A 162 -8.92 -14.31 5.77
C GLU A 162 -8.48 -14.44 7.22
N TYR A 163 -9.43 -14.57 8.14
CA TYR A 163 -9.12 -14.67 9.57
C TYR A 163 -10.04 -15.66 10.28
N THR A 164 -9.59 -16.11 11.43
CA THR A 164 -10.36 -16.94 12.36
C THR A 164 -10.59 -16.14 13.65
N GLU A 165 -11.84 -15.99 14.05
CA GLU A 165 -12.15 -15.36 15.33
C GLU A 165 -11.69 -16.26 16.49
N ALA A 166 -11.19 -15.64 17.56
CA ALA A 166 -10.93 -16.36 18.80
C ALA A 166 -12.24 -16.97 19.31
N GLY A 167 -12.25 -18.30 19.54
CA GLY A 167 -13.43 -18.97 20.06
C GLY A 167 -13.87 -18.32 21.39
N THR A 168 -15.14 -17.95 21.50
CA THR A 168 -15.73 -17.59 22.77
C THR A 168 -15.89 -18.92 23.55
N ASP A 169 -14.93 -19.24 24.41
CA ASP A 169 -15.06 -20.35 25.34
C ASP A 169 -16.19 -20.01 26.33
N THR A 170 -17.40 -20.47 26.03
CA THR A 170 -18.54 -20.37 26.91
C THR A 170 -18.51 -21.59 27.83
N SER A 171 -17.66 -21.56 28.87
CA SER A 171 -17.70 -22.47 30.00
C SER A 171 -18.73 -22.05 31.05
#